data_a3ed467971704d3ca70c53fc741e259c
#
_entry.id   a3ed467971704d3ca70c53fc741e259c
#
_cell.length_a   1.000
_cell.length_b   1.000
_cell.length_c   1.000
_cell.angle_alpha   90.00
_cell.angle_beta   90.00
_cell.angle_gamma   90.00
#
_symmetry.space_group_name_H-M   'P 1'
#
loop_
_entity.id
_entity.type
_entity.pdbx_description
1 polymer ?
#
loop_
_entity_poly.entity_id
_entity_poly.type
_entity_poly.pdbx_seq_one_letter_code
_entity_poly.pdbx_strand_id
1 'polypeptide(L)'
;TTLFVDGNHENFTRLNSLPIEEWHGGRVHKIREHVIHLMRGEMFDLDGKMIFTFGGARSHDIDGFATNSALKKDYTAGILQPDDPLIYEKLKILRTTNCCARIEEVSWWRSEMPTRLEMLHGLETLKAHNWKTDFIFSHDGPSSSLEILGGGLLSPDPLNQYLEKVKKKTSYN
;
A
#
# COMPACT_ATOMS: atom_id res chain seq x y z
N THR A 1 -21.98 -4.94 -4.90
CA THR A 1 -20.72 -5.40 -4.26
C THR A 1 -19.69 -4.28 -4.33
N THR A 2 -19.02 -4.01 -3.20
CA THR A 2 -17.90 -3.07 -3.13
C THR A 2 -16.60 -3.86 -3.23
N LEU A 3 -15.76 -3.49 -4.18
CA LEU A 3 -14.42 -4.05 -4.37
C LEU A 3 -13.40 -2.98 -3.98
N PHE A 4 -12.31 -3.36 -3.30
CA PHE A 4 -11.25 -2.44 -2.94
C PHE A 4 -9.89 -3.12 -2.95
N VAL A 5 -8.84 -2.34 -3.17
CA VAL A 5 -7.46 -2.70 -2.89
C VAL A 5 -7.06 -2.02 -1.57
N ASP A 6 -6.16 -2.62 -0.83
CA ASP A 6 -5.68 -2.05 0.44
C ASP A 6 -4.86 -0.77 0.21
N GLY A 7 -4.96 0.15 1.16
CA GLY A 7 -4.16 1.38 1.22
C GLY A 7 -3.10 1.31 2.33
N ASN A 8 -2.75 2.47 2.88
CA ASN A 8 -1.80 2.60 3.99
C ASN A 8 -2.46 2.71 5.37
N HIS A 9 -3.78 2.87 5.43
CA HIS A 9 -4.53 3.03 6.69
C HIS A 9 -5.37 1.82 7.07
N GLU A 10 -5.06 0.66 6.52
CA GLU A 10 -5.76 -0.59 6.83
C GLU A 10 -5.28 -1.16 8.18
N ASN A 11 -6.21 -1.80 8.90
CA ASN A 11 -5.82 -2.68 9.98
C ASN A 11 -5.37 -4.03 9.39
N PHE A 12 -4.08 -4.13 9.03
CA PHE A 12 -3.53 -5.31 8.38
C PHE A 12 -3.54 -6.56 9.27
N THR A 13 -3.46 -6.41 10.60
CA THR A 13 -3.61 -7.55 11.52
C THR A 13 -4.98 -8.19 11.32
N ARG A 14 -6.05 -7.38 11.27
CA ARG A 14 -7.40 -7.87 11.02
C ARG A 14 -7.61 -8.35 9.59
N LEU A 15 -7.13 -7.59 8.60
CA LEU A 15 -7.30 -7.93 7.19
C LEU A 15 -6.65 -9.27 6.86
N ASN A 16 -5.40 -9.48 7.30
CA ASN A 16 -4.64 -10.69 7.05
C ASN A 16 -5.08 -11.90 7.91
N SER A 17 -5.92 -11.69 8.92
CA SER A 17 -6.52 -12.79 9.69
C SER A 17 -7.74 -13.41 9.02
N LEU A 18 -8.26 -12.80 7.96
CA LEU A 18 -9.40 -13.33 7.21
C LEU A 18 -8.96 -14.49 6.30
N PRO A 19 -9.86 -15.46 6.07
CA PRO A 19 -9.60 -16.53 5.11
C PRO A 19 -9.32 -15.98 3.70
N ILE A 20 -8.35 -16.59 3.03
CA ILE A 20 -8.12 -16.34 1.61
C ILE A 20 -9.09 -17.22 0.84
N GLU A 21 -9.85 -16.61 -0.06
CA GLU A 21 -10.78 -17.28 -0.96
C GLU A 21 -10.43 -16.98 -2.41
N GLU A 22 -10.79 -17.88 -3.32
CA GLU A 22 -10.74 -17.62 -4.76
C GLU A 22 -12.05 -16.96 -5.22
N TRP A 23 -11.93 -15.90 -6.01
CA TRP A 23 -13.07 -15.17 -6.55
C TRP A 23 -12.70 -14.55 -7.89
N HIS A 24 -13.46 -14.87 -8.94
CA HIS A 24 -13.23 -14.36 -10.31
C HIS A 24 -11.80 -14.49 -10.84
N GLY A 25 -11.12 -15.59 -10.48
CA GLY A 25 -9.77 -15.93 -10.97
C GLY A 25 -8.62 -15.42 -10.09
N GLY A 26 -8.89 -14.60 -9.07
CA GLY A 26 -7.88 -14.08 -8.13
C GLY A 26 -8.22 -14.37 -6.67
N ARG A 27 -7.26 -14.14 -5.79
CA ARG A 27 -7.40 -14.32 -4.33
C ARG A 27 -7.96 -13.06 -3.68
N VAL A 28 -8.85 -13.27 -2.73
CA VAL A 28 -9.56 -12.19 -2.02
C VAL A 28 -9.67 -12.48 -0.52
N HIS A 29 -9.90 -11.41 0.26
CA HIS A 29 -10.50 -11.51 1.58
C HIS A 29 -11.94 -10.99 1.52
N LYS A 30 -12.91 -11.78 1.96
CA LYS A 30 -14.29 -11.31 2.12
C LYS A 30 -14.46 -10.68 3.50
N ILE A 31 -14.57 -9.36 3.56
CA ILE A 31 -14.81 -8.63 4.81
C ILE A 31 -16.25 -8.81 5.26
N ARG A 32 -17.16 -8.81 4.28
CA ARG A 32 -18.61 -9.09 4.39
C ARG A 32 -19.09 -9.63 3.05
N GLU A 33 -20.32 -10.10 2.99
CA GLU A 33 -20.93 -10.68 1.79
C GLU A 33 -20.73 -9.82 0.53
N HIS A 34 -20.80 -8.49 0.67
CA HIS A 34 -20.69 -7.54 -0.44
C HIS A 34 -19.53 -6.55 -0.29
N VAL A 35 -18.53 -6.85 0.54
CA VAL A 35 -17.32 -6.04 0.69
C VAL A 35 -16.11 -6.96 0.56
N ILE A 36 -15.40 -6.85 -0.55
CA ILE A 36 -14.35 -7.78 -0.97
C ILE A 36 -13.04 -7.01 -1.16
N HIS A 37 -12.02 -7.44 -0.47
CA HIS A 37 -10.65 -7.00 -0.64
C HIS A 37 -9.98 -7.81 -1.74
N LEU A 38 -9.57 -7.16 -2.81
CA LEU A 38 -8.80 -7.73 -3.90
C LEU A 38 -7.33 -7.73 -3.52
N MET A 39 -6.73 -8.93 -3.39
CA MET A 39 -5.36 -9.06 -2.90
C MET A 39 -4.34 -8.52 -3.91
N ARG A 40 -3.14 -8.25 -3.42
CA ARG A 40 -2.03 -7.70 -4.22
C ARG A 40 -1.51 -8.70 -5.23
N GLY A 41 -1.32 -8.23 -6.47
CA GLY A 41 -0.71 -9.03 -7.54
C GLY A 41 -1.65 -10.02 -8.20
N GLU A 42 -2.95 -9.89 -8.00
CA GLU A 42 -3.96 -10.79 -8.57
C GLU A 42 -4.53 -10.25 -9.88
N MET A 43 -5.11 -11.17 -10.66
CA MET A 43 -5.82 -10.87 -11.89
C MET A 43 -7.26 -11.38 -11.77
N PHE A 44 -8.22 -10.51 -12.03
CA PHE A 44 -9.64 -10.82 -11.92
C PHE A 44 -10.34 -10.69 -13.28
N ASP A 45 -11.23 -11.63 -13.61
CA ASP A 45 -12.16 -11.49 -14.74
C ASP A 45 -13.50 -10.97 -14.22
N LEU A 46 -13.82 -9.74 -14.54
CA LEU A 46 -15.10 -9.12 -14.19
C LEU A 46 -15.86 -8.80 -15.49
N ASP A 47 -16.86 -9.61 -15.78
CA ASP A 47 -17.70 -9.49 -17.00
C ASP A 47 -16.87 -9.45 -18.29
N GLY A 48 -15.83 -10.30 -18.39
CA GLY A 48 -14.94 -10.37 -19.55
C GLY A 48 -13.88 -9.25 -19.60
N LYS A 49 -13.73 -8.48 -18.50
CA LYS A 49 -12.69 -7.50 -18.34
C LYS A 49 -11.63 -7.98 -17.36
N MET A 50 -10.40 -8.02 -17.82
CA MET A 50 -9.27 -8.43 -17.00
C MET A 50 -8.75 -7.25 -16.19
N ILE A 51 -8.72 -7.40 -14.85
CA ILE A 51 -8.33 -6.35 -13.92
C ILE A 51 -7.16 -6.85 -13.09
N PHE A 52 -6.01 -6.19 -13.21
CA PHE A 52 -4.87 -6.42 -12.33
C PHE A 52 -4.96 -5.50 -11.10
N THR A 53 -4.71 -6.06 -9.91
CA THR A 53 -4.80 -5.31 -8.66
C THR A 53 -3.48 -5.30 -7.89
N PHE A 54 -3.15 -4.13 -7.31
CA PHE A 54 -1.97 -4.02 -6.46
C PHE A 54 -2.15 -2.91 -5.42
N GLY A 55 -2.47 -3.28 -4.19
CA GLY A 55 -2.64 -2.36 -3.07
C GLY A 55 -1.32 -1.92 -2.42
N GLY A 56 -1.45 -1.23 -1.29
CA GLY A 56 -0.37 -0.65 -0.51
C GLY A 56 -0.05 0.78 -0.89
N ALA A 57 0.45 1.50 0.09
CA ALA A 57 1.09 2.80 -0.07
C ALA A 57 1.89 3.12 1.20
N ARG A 58 2.86 3.99 1.07
CA ARG A 58 3.64 4.45 2.21
C ARG A 58 2.92 5.59 2.93
N SER A 59 2.82 5.47 4.27
CA SER A 59 2.34 6.56 5.11
C SER A 59 3.32 7.73 5.12
N HIS A 60 2.81 8.96 5.01
CA HIS A 60 3.58 10.19 5.09
C HIS A 60 3.52 10.86 6.47
N ASP A 61 2.69 10.35 7.36
CA ASP A 61 2.44 10.87 8.71
C ASP A 61 3.15 10.08 9.82
N ILE A 62 4.34 9.59 9.52
CA ILE A 62 5.22 8.81 10.39
C ILE A 62 6.63 9.42 10.54
N ASP A 63 6.81 10.65 10.10
CA ASP A 63 8.12 11.31 10.10
C ASP A 63 8.54 11.85 11.47
N GLY A 64 7.65 11.80 12.48
CA GLY A 64 7.94 12.23 13.83
C GLY A 64 8.48 13.67 13.89
N PHE A 65 9.67 13.85 14.49
CA PHE A 65 10.32 15.14 14.60
C PHE A 65 10.98 15.64 13.30
N ALA A 66 10.70 15.05 12.17
CA ALA A 66 11.36 15.35 10.89
C ALA A 66 11.03 16.73 10.28
N THR A 67 10.51 17.67 11.05
CA THR A 67 10.44 19.09 10.66
C THR A 67 11.82 19.73 10.51
N ASN A 68 12.87 19.09 11.03
CA ASN A 68 14.26 19.52 10.83
C ASN A 68 14.87 18.76 9.65
N SER A 69 15.40 19.48 8.67
CA SER A 69 15.98 18.93 7.44
C SER A 69 17.08 17.89 7.66
N ALA A 70 17.75 17.92 8.81
CA ALA A 70 18.76 16.93 9.20
C ALA A 70 18.17 15.57 9.60
N LEU A 71 16.91 15.52 10.03
CA LEU A 71 16.21 14.30 10.47
C LEU A 71 15.36 13.66 9.37
N LYS A 72 15.24 14.29 8.22
CA LYS A 72 14.45 13.79 7.07
C LYS A 72 14.84 12.40 6.54
N LYS A 73 15.94 11.83 7.04
CA LYS A 73 16.39 10.49 6.60
C LYS A 73 15.78 9.34 7.41
N ASP A 74 15.20 9.62 8.57
CA ASP A 74 14.52 8.58 9.36
C ASP A 74 13.00 8.69 9.17
N TYR A 75 12.54 8.04 8.13
CA TYR A 75 11.12 8.01 7.76
C TYR A 75 10.24 7.22 8.74
N THR A 76 10.84 6.64 9.78
CA THR A 76 10.12 5.86 10.79
C THR A 76 10.19 6.51 12.18
N ALA A 77 10.74 7.72 12.28
CA ALA A 77 10.90 8.43 13.56
C ALA A 77 9.57 8.71 14.28
N GLY A 78 8.46 8.73 13.54
CA GLY A 78 7.11 8.88 14.08
C GLY A 78 6.41 7.56 14.43
N ILE A 79 7.06 6.40 14.27
CA ILE A 79 6.47 5.11 14.64
C ILE A 79 6.86 4.81 16.09
N LEU A 80 5.85 4.78 16.96
CA LEU A 80 6.01 4.45 18.37
C LEU A 80 5.65 2.99 18.63
N GLN A 81 6.37 2.36 19.55
CA GLN A 81 6.09 0.99 19.97
C GLN A 81 4.95 0.97 20.98
N PRO A 82 3.98 0.05 20.89
CA PRO A 82 2.82 0.00 21.78
C PRO A 82 3.17 -0.32 23.23
N ASP A 83 4.31 -0.99 23.47
CA ASP A 83 4.85 -1.36 24.78
C ASP A 83 5.82 -0.32 25.38
N ASP A 84 6.04 0.80 24.69
CA ASP A 84 6.88 1.89 25.20
C ASP A 84 6.22 2.54 26.44
N PRO A 85 6.83 2.47 27.63
CA PRO A 85 6.26 3.02 28.86
C PRO A 85 6.04 4.54 28.81
N LEU A 86 6.73 5.24 27.89
CA LEU A 86 6.64 6.69 27.70
C LEU A 86 5.78 7.08 26.49
N ILE A 87 5.02 6.15 25.94
CA ILE A 87 4.25 6.35 24.70
C ILE A 87 3.33 7.58 24.76
N TYR A 88 2.61 7.77 25.87
CA TYR A 88 1.69 8.90 26.03
C TYR A 88 2.40 10.25 26.13
N GLU A 89 3.56 10.27 26.79
CA GLU A 89 4.39 11.47 26.89
C GLU A 89 4.98 11.85 25.52
N LYS A 90 5.49 10.86 24.78
CA LYS A 90 5.99 11.05 23.41
C LYS A 90 4.89 11.54 22.48
N LEU A 91 3.69 10.93 22.52
CA LEU A 91 2.54 11.38 21.73
C LEU A 91 2.14 12.83 22.09
N LYS A 92 2.16 13.19 23.37
CA LYS A 92 1.86 14.56 23.79
C LYS A 92 2.87 15.56 23.21
N ILE A 93 4.17 15.25 23.30
CA ILE A 93 5.24 16.09 22.76
C ILE A 93 5.07 16.22 21.23
N LEU A 94 4.89 15.12 20.51
CA LEU A 94 4.73 15.11 19.06
C LEU A 94 3.53 15.95 18.62
N ARG A 95 2.39 15.81 19.29
CA ARG A 95 1.19 16.62 19.01
C ARG A 95 1.40 18.12 19.28
N THR A 96 2.11 18.47 20.39
CA THR A 96 2.36 19.88 20.73
C THR A 96 3.39 20.54 19.80
N THR A 97 4.25 19.74 19.18
CA THR A 97 5.23 20.20 18.20
C THR A 97 4.76 20.09 16.74
N ASN A 98 3.47 19.73 16.54
CA ASN A 98 2.87 19.50 15.23
C ASN A 98 3.63 18.46 14.38
N CYS A 99 4.15 17.43 15.04
CA CYS A 99 4.82 16.31 14.41
C CYS A 99 3.88 15.12 14.24
N CYS A 100 4.01 14.43 13.13
CA CYS A 100 3.18 13.26 12.82
C CYS A 100 3.75 12.02 13.53
N ALA A 101 2.86 11.23 14.16
CA ALA A 101 3.21 9.98 14.80
C ALA A 101 2.09 8.96 14.74
N ARG A 102 2.47 7.70 14.67
CA ARG A 102 1.60 6.52 14.65
C ARG A 102 2.11 5.49 15.65
N ILE A 103 1.26 4.55 16.04
CA ILE A 103 1.62 3.45 16.94
C ILE A 103 1.59 2.18 16.11
N GLU A 104 2.68 1.40 16.16
CA GLU A 104 2.81 0.13 15.45
C GLU A 104 1.71 -0.84 15.88
N GLU A 105 1.12 -1.54 14.91
CA GLU A 105 -0.02 -2.48 15.07
C GLU A 105 -1.30 -1.91 15.71
N VAL A 106 -1.38 -0.58 15.90
CA VAL A 106 -2.56 0.12 16.40
C VAL A 106 -3.09 1.12 15.38
N SER A 107 -2.21 1.95 14.82
CA SER A 107 -2.57 2.98 13.85
C SER A 107 -1.60 3.04 12.65
N TRP A 108 -0.65 2.15 12.61
CA TRP A 108 0.29 1.93 11.51
C TRP A 108 0.74 0.46 11.48
N TRP A 109 0.92 -0.08 10.29
CA TRP A 109 1.40 -1.45 10.08
C TRP A 109 2.49 -1.45 9.01
N ARG A 110 3.56 -2.16 9.28
CA ARG A 110 4.64 -2.38 8.31
C ARG A 110 4.13 -3.00 7.00
N SER A 111 3.04 -3.75 7.08
CA SER A 111 2.37 -4.39 5.93
C SER A 111 1.68 -3.40 5.00
N GLU A 112 1.63 -2.09 5.30
CA GLU A 112 1.18 -1.08 4.34
C GLU A 112 2.04 -1.10 3.07
N MET A 113 3.34 -1.38 3.23
CA MET A 113 4.25 -1.56 2.11
C MET A 113 4.29 -3.02 1.67
N PRO A 114 4.15 -3.29 0.38
CA PRO A 114 4.20 -4.64 -0.13
C PRO A 114 5.60 -5.25 0.02
N THR A 115 5.61 -6.55 0.27
CA THR A 115 6.83 -7.35 0.32
C THR A 115 7.39 -7.58 -1.08
N ARG A 116 8.67 -7.93 -1.14
CA ARG A 116 9.29 -8.36 -2.41
C ARG A 116 8.59 -9.59 -3.02
N LEU A 117 8.08 -10.49 -2.20
CA LEU A 117 7.37 -11.69 -2.68
C LEU A 117 6.03 -11.33 -3.33
N GLU A 118 5.26 -10.41 -2.75
CA GLU A 118 4.03 -9.91 -3.37
C GLU A 118 4.32 -9.21 -4.70
N MET A 119 5.39 -8.40 -4.77
CA MET A 119 5.80 -7.75 -6.02
C MET A 119 6.21 -8.77 -7.09
N LEU A 120 6.94 -9.83 -6.71
CA LEU A 120 7.33 -10.91 -7.64
C LEU A 120 6.09 -11.68 -8.10
N HIS A 121 5.19 -12.04 -7.20
CA HIS A 121 3.92 -12.70 -7.53
C HIS A 121 3.15 -11.89 -8.57
N GLY A 122 2.96 -10.59 -8.37
CA GLY A 122 2.26 -9.75 -9.34
C GLY A 122 2.92 -9.70 -10.72
N LEU A 123 4.26 -9.72 -10.79
CA LEU A 123 4.96 -9.80 -12.08
C LEU A 123 4.76 -11.17 -12.75
N GLU A 124 4.72 -12.26 -11.98
CA GLU A 124 4.46 -13.61 -12.50
C GLU A 124 3.02 -13.74 -12.99
N THR A 125 2.06 -13.19 -12.25
CA THR A 125 0.64 -13.11 -12.66
C THR A 125 0.50 -12.37 -13.99
N LEU A 126 1.07 -11.18 -14.11
CA LEU A 126 1.03 -10.42 -15.37
C LEU A 126 1.72 -11.18 -16.51
N LYS A 127 2.85 -11.84 -16.24
CA LYS A 127 3.55 -12.66 -17.24
C LYS A 127 2.69 -13.83 -17.71
N ALA A 128 1.98 -14.52 -16.80
CA ALA A 128 1.06 -15.62 -17.14
C ALA A 128 -0.09 -15.14 -18.05
N HIS A 129 -0.49 -13.88 -17.94
CA HIS A 129 -1.49 -13.21 -18.78
C HIS A 129 -0.87 -12.46 -19.97
N ASN A 130 0.37 -12.81 -20.38
CA ASN A 130 1.07 -12.20 -21.51
C ASN A 130 1.23 -10.67 -21.40
N TRP A 131 1.30 -10.13 -20.17
CA TRP A 131 1.39 -8.70 -19.88
C TRP A 131 0.22 -7.89 -20.44
N LYS A 132 -1.00 -8.49 -20.46
CA LYS A 132 -2.22 -7.85 -20.93
C LYS A 132 -3.26 -7.79 -19.83
N THR A 133 -3.90 -6.64 -19.68
CA THR A 133 -5.03 -6.42 -18.79
C THR A 133 -5.89 -5.29 -19.34
N ASP A 134 -7.17 -5.22 -19.01
CA ASP A 134 -7.99 -4.06 -19.39
C ASP A 134 -7.76 -2.90 -18.43
N PHE A 135 -7.59 -3.18 -17.14
CA PHE A 135 -7.41 -2.15 -16.11
C PHE A 135 -6.35 -2.56 -15.08
N ILE A 136 -5.70 -1.56 -14.50
CA ILE A 136 -4.83 -1.72 -13.33
C ILE A 136 -5.43 -0.89 -12.19
N PHE A 137 -5.79 -1.56 -11.10
CA PHE A 137 -6.25 -0.89 -9.88
C PHE A 137 -5.15 -0.93 -8.82
N SER A 138 -4.65 0.23 -8.46
CA SER A 138 -3.66 0.39 -7.40
C SER A 138 -4.07 1.53 -6.47
N HIS A 139 -3.59 1.47 -5.21
CA HIS A 139 -3.81 2.57 -4.27
C HIS A 139 -2.81 3.70 -4.48
N ASP A 140 -1.55 3.36 -4.71
CA ASP A 140 -0.49 4.31 -5.02
C ASP A 140 -0.20 4.35 -6.53
N GLY A 141 0.58 5.33 -6.97
CA GLY A 141 0.88 5.59 -8.38
C GLY A 141 2.29 5.16 -8.81
N PRO A 142 2.51 4.96 -10.12
CA PRO A 142 3.85 4.75 -10.67
C PRO A 142 4.70 6.02 -10.55
N SER A 143 6.04 5.84 -10.50
CA SER A 143 7.01 6.94 -10.28
C SER A 143 6.79 8.13 -11.22
N SER A 144 6.50 7.87 -12.50
CA SER A 144 6.25 8.93 -13.48
C SER A 144 4.97 9.74 -13.21
N SER A 145 3.95 9.13 -12.61
CA SER A 145 2.73 9.85 -12.22
C SER A 145 2.97 10.71 -10.98
N LEU A 146 3.75 10.21 -10.01
CA LEU A 146 4.14 10.98 -8.83
C LEU A 146 5.00 12.20 -9.19
N GLU A 147 5.90 12.07 -10.15
CA GLU A 147 6.72 13.18 -10.63
C GLU A 147 5.85 14.31 -11.20
N ILE A 148 4.83 13.97 -11.98
CA ILE A 148 3.88 14.94 -12.56
C ILE A 148 3.02 15.57 -11.49
N LEU A 149 2.38 14.76 -10.63
CA LEU A 149 1.42 15.21 -9.62
C LEU A 149 2.11 15.94 -8.46
N GLY A 150 3.30 15.47 -8.06
CA GLY A 150 4.07 16.02 -6.95
C GLY A 150 4.94 17.20 -7.32
N GLY A 151 5.03 17.59 -8.59
CA GLY A 151 5.88 18.71 -9.05
C GLY A 151 7.34 18.56 -8.62
N GLY A 152 7.86 17.34 -8.50
CA GLY A 152 9.22 17.03 -8.04
C GLY A 152 9.40 17.05 -6.51
N LEU A 153 8.34 17.26 -5.73
CA LEU A 153 8.40 17.27 -4.25
C LEU A 153 8.33 15.87 -3.64
N LEU A 154 7.80 14.90 -4.38
CA LEU A 154 7.66 13.52 -3.92
C LEU A 154 8.80 12.65 -4.45
N SER A 155 9.44 11.89 -3.57
CA SER A 155 10.48 10.92 -3.94
C SER A 155 9.85 9.53 -4.07
N PRO A 156 9.96 8.87 -5.24
CA PRO A 156 9.44 7.54 -5.45
C PRO A 156 10.08 6.51 -4.50
N ASP A 157 9.25 5.67 -3.92
CA ASP A 157 9.64 4.54 -3.11
C ASP A 157 9.70 3.21 -3.92
N PRO A 158 10.03 2.07 -3.31
CA PRO A 158 10.09 0.78 -4.01
C PRO A 158 8.76 0.36 -4.66
N LEU A 159 7.60 0.70 -4.06
CA LEU A 159 6.29 0.40 -4.64
C LEU A 159 6.05 1.23 -5.91
N ASN A 160 6.36 2.52 -5.87
CA ASN A 160 6.21 3.40 -7.03
C ASN A 160 7.10 2.94 -8.20
N GLN A 161 8.32 2.49 -7.90
CA GLN A 161 9.24 1.93 -8.90
C GLN A 161 8.71 0.61 -9.47
N TYR A 162 8.10 -0.24 -8.63
CA TYR A 162 7.43 -1.46 -9.06
C TYR A 162 6.24 -1.15 -9.99
N LEU A 163 5.36 -0.23 -9.59
CA LEU A 163 4.21 0.18 -10.40
C LEU A 163 4.64 0.82 -11.73
N GLU A 164 5.76 1.55 -11.74
CA GLU A 164 6.36 2.06 -12.99
C GLU A 164 6.81 0.93 -13.92
N LYS A 165 7.38 -0.14 -13.37
CA LYS A 165 7.75 -1.33 -14.14
C LYS A 165 6.53 -2.05 -14.68
N VAL A 166 5.47 -2.18 -13.87
CA VAL A 166 4.18 -2.73 -14.31
C VAL A 166 3.62 -1.91 -15.46
N LYS A 167 3.50 -0.58 -15.28
CA LYS A 167 3.03 0.36 -16.30
C LYS A 167 3.77 0.22 -17.63
N LYS A 168 5.11 0.15 -17.60
CA LYS A 168 5.93 0.07 -18.82
C LYS A 168 5.84 -1.25 -19.56
N LYS A 169 5.56 -2.35 -18.85
CA LYS A 169 5.55 -3.70 -19.42
C LYS A 169 4.16 -4.18 -19.83
N THR A 170 3.13 -3.63 -19.23
CA THR A 170 1.76 -4.10 -19.39
C THR A 170 1.03 -3.27 -20.44
N SER A 171 0.38 -3.95 -21.38
CA SER A 171 -0.60 -3.35 -22.28
C SER A 171 -1.95 -3.28 -21.58
N TYR A 172 -2.50 -2.09 -21.44
CA TYR A 172 -3.81 -1.85 -20.82
C TYR A 172 -4.57 -0.78 -21.60
N ASN A 173 -5.91 -0.78 -21.48
CA ASN A 173 -6.82 0.15 -22.15
C ASN A 173 -7.02 1.45 -21.32
#